data_80cd5cb28a148b31197336ddf3b053bd
#
_entry.id   80cd5cb28a148b31197336ddf3b053bd
#
_cell.length_a   1.000
_cell.length_b   1.000
_cell.length_c   1.000
_cell.angle_alpha   90.00
_cell.angle_beta   90.00
_cell.angle_gamma   90.00
#
_symmetry.space_group_name_H-M   'P 1'
#
loop_
_entity.id
_entity.type
_entity.pdbx_description
1 polymer ?
#
loop_
_entity_poly.entity_id
_entity_poly.type
_entity_poly.pdbx_seq_one_letter_code
_entity_poly.pdbx_strand_id
1 'polypeptide(L)'
;MAFTFRRVVTGHDSSGKAVVRSDDLVDSEPRLPGYEAKVVWCTSRFPPSNDEETFDDGTPGPKGSRVLFRVAEMQPGESAVPNMHRTETQDVAVVISGELDMVLDSGEVVERLAAGDIVVQRGTMHSWVARGEEPLRVLFVLMDAAPVRIGGEALPEDLSVFGGRLSPMPRTS
;
A
#
# COMPACT_ATOMS: atom_id res chain seq x y z
N MET A 1 -11.10 -11.07 -10.21
CA MET A 1 -10.63 -10.82 -11.62
C MET A 1 -9.62 -9.71 -11.56
N ALA A 2 -8.52 -9.83 -12.33
CA ALA A 2 -7.50 -8.78 -12.38
C ALA A 2 -8.12 -7.44 -12.78
N PHE A 3 -7.76 -6.38 -12.07
CA PHE A 3 -8.11 -5.03 -12.48
C PHE A 3 -6.90 -4.35 -13.14
N THR A 4 -7.18 -3.46 -14.07
CA THR A 4 -6.18 -2.70 -14.82
C THR A 4 -6.28 -1.22 -14.46
N PHE A 5 -5.15 -0.55 -14.38
CA PHE A 5 -5.09 0.90 -14.25
C PHE A 5 -4.02 1.49 -15.17
N ARG A 6 -4.21 2.75 -15.60
CA ARG A 6 -3.23 3.48 -16.39
C ARG A 6 -2.21 4.13 -15.47
N ARG A 7 -0.93 3.91 -15.76
CA ARG A 7 0.20 4.57 -15.10
C ARG A 7 0.92 5.45 -16.10
N VAL A 8 1.05 6.73 -15.77
CA VAL A 8 1.83 7.69 -16.56
C VAL A 8 3.00 8.18 -15.73
N VAL A 9 4.21 8.06 -16.27
CA VAL A 9 5.43 8.53 -15.63
C VAL A 9 6.04 9.63 -16.47
N THR A 10 6.36 10.75 -15.83
CA THR A 10 7.00 11.89 -16.48
C THR A 10 8.48 11.96 -16.13
N GLY A 11 9.24 12.68 -16.92
CA GLY A 11 10.65 12.95 -16.68
C GLY A 11 11.12 14.11 -17.57
N HIS A 12 12.40 14.15 -17.88
CA HIS A 12 12.99 15.21 -18.67
C HIS A 12 13.77 14.66 -19.87
N ASP A 13 13.78 15.37 -20.96
CA ASP A 13 14.68 15.10 -22.09
C ASP A 13 16.07 15.68 -21.84
N SER A 14 16.99 15.47 -22.78
CA SER A 14 18.37 15.95 -22.68
C SER A 14 18.49 17.49 -22.68
N SER A 15 17.44 18.22 -23.00
CA SER A 15 17.37 19.68 -22.94
C SER A 15 16.71 20.18 -21.64
N GLY A 16 16.30 19.28 -20.74
CA GLY A 16 15.63 19.60 -19.48
C GLY A 16 14.13 19.88 -19.63
N LYS A 17 13.52 19.59 -20.79
CA LYS A 17 12.08 19.73 -20.96
C LYS A 17 11.33 18.52 -20.41
N ALA A 18 10.19 18.78 -19.77
CA ALA A 18 9.32 17.75 -19.27
C ALA A 18 8.73 16.91 -20.43
N VAL A 19 8.79 15.60 -20.28
CA VAL A 19 8.27 14.62 -21.24
C VAL A 19 7.57 13.49 -20.51
N VAL A 20 6.68 12.78 -21.21
CA VAL A 20 6.15 11.49 -20.76
C VAL A 20 7.21 10.41 -21.03
N ARG A 21 7.66 9.73 -19.98
CA ARG A 21 8.61 8.62 -20.09
C ARG A 21 7.92 7.29 -20.35
N SER A 22 6.79 7.05 -19.70
CA SER A 22 5.91 5.93 -20.03
C SER A 22 4.45 6.27 -19.79
N ASP A 23 3.61 5.52 -20.47
CA ASP A 23 2.16 5.59 -20.42
C ASP A 23 1.64 4.16 -20.65
N ASP A 24 1.42 3.43 -19.53
CA ASP A 24 1.20 2.00 -19.55
C ASP A 24 -0.15 1.64 -18.93
N LEU A 25 -0.76 0.57 -19.44
CA LEU A 25 -1.79 -0.17 -18.73
C LEU A 25 -1.11 -1.23 -17.86
N VAL A 26 -1.40 -1.22 -16.58
CA VAL A 26 -0.78 -2.09 -15.59
C VAL A 26 -1.85 -2.97 -14.96
N ASP A 27 -1.63 -4.28 -14.99
CA ASP A 27 -2.54 -5.26 -14.42
C ASP A 27 -2.18 -5.57 -12.97
N SER A 28 -3.21 -5.78 -12.15
CA SER A 28 -3.06 -6.29 -10.79
C SER A 28 -2.64 -7.76 -10.78
N GLU A 29 -2.16 -8.20 -9.64
CA GLU A 29 -1.76 -9.58 -9.36
C GLU A 29 -2.54 -10.12 -8.17
N PRO A 30 -3.02 -11.39 -8.24
CA PRO A 30 -3.63 -12.03 -7.08
C PRO A 30 -2.60 -12.17 -5.95
N ARG A 31 -3.00 -11.81 -4.74
CA ARG A 31 -2.17 -11.91 -3.52
C ARG A 31 -2.75 -12.91 -2.52
N LEU A 32 -4.06 -12.85 -2.33
CA LEU A 32 -4.86 -13.75 -1.49
C LEU A 32 -6.21 -13.95 -2.17
N PRO A 33 -7.01 -14.94 -1.76
CA PRO A 33 -8.41 -15.03 -2.19
C PRO A 33 -9.15 -13.72 -1.96
N GLY A 34 -9.81 -13.18 -2.99
CA GLY A 34 -10.54 -11.92 -2.93
C GLY A 34 -9.68 -10.65 -2.77
N TYR A 35 -8.35 -10.77 -2.83
CA TYR A 35 -7.43 -9.65 -2.71
C TYR A 35 -6.41 -9.64 -3.85
N GLU A 36 -6.46 -8.59 -4.64
CA GLU A 36 -5.50 -8.32 -5.71
C GLU A 36 -4.76 -7.00 -5.43
N ALA A 37 -3.52 -6.92 -5.85
CA ALA A 37 -2.76 -5.69 -5.68
C ALA A 37 -1.64 -5.56 -6.72
N LYS A 38 -1.21 -4.32 -6.95
CA LYS A 38 -0.02 -4.01 -7.73
C LYS A 38 0.72 -2.84 -7.12
N VAL A 39 2.04 -2.97 -7.05
CA VAL A 39 2.91 -1.83 -6.77
C VAL A 39 2.91 -0.92 -8.00
N VAL A 40 2.51 0.31 -7.78
CA VAL A 40 2.46 1.36 -8.83
C VAL A 40 3.83 1.99 -8.99
N TRP A 41 4.47 2.23 -7.86
CA TRP A 41 5.77 2.89 -7.75
C TRP A 41 6.41 2.57 -6.41
N CYS A 42 7.72 2.51 -6.34
CA CYS A 42 8.44 2.54 -5.08
C CYS A 42 9.75 3.32 -5.23
N THR A 43 10.26 3.80 -4.12
CA THR A 43 11.55 4.48 -4.08
C THR A 43 12.59 3.57 -3.43
N SER A 44 13.83 3.64 -3.91
CA SER A 44 14.95 2.90 -3.33
C SER A 44 15.60 3.66 -2.17
N ARG A 45 15.31 4.95 -2.05
CA ARG A 45 15.85 5.86 -1.02
C ARG A 45 14.91 7.02 -0.73
N PHE A 46 15.15 7.71 0.38
CA PHE A 46 14.46 8.96 0.70
C PHE A 46 15.49 10.04 1.12
N PRO A 47 15.47 11.26 0.55
CA PRO A 47 14.60 11.69 -0.53
C PRO A 47 14.91 10.95 -1.85
N PRO A 48 13.89 10.68 -2.70
CA PRO A 48 14.10 10.07 -4.00
C PRO A 48 14.85 11.02 -4.95
N SER A 49 15.51 10.47 -5.97
CA SER A 49 16.12 11.26 -7.04
C SER A 49 15.18 11.35 -8.24
N ASN A 50 15.05 12.54 -8.78
CA ASN A 50 14.35 12.75 -10.05
C ASN A 50 15.28 12.58 -11.28
N ASP A 51 16.58 12.36 -11.05
CA ASP A 51 17.57 12.17 -12.12
C ASP A 51 17.74 10.69 -12.51
N GLU A 52 17.14 9.77 -11.76
CA GLU A 52 17.21 8.35 -12.06
C GLU A 52 16.36 8.02 -13.30
N GLU A 53 17.02 7.50 -14.34
CA GLU A 53 16.35 7.05 -15.58
C GLU A 53 15.63 5.70 -15.42
N THR A 54 15.94 4.98 -14.36
CA THR A 54 15.38 3.66 -14.12
C THR A 54 13.99 3.77 -13.54
N PHE A 55 13.02 3.18 -14.24
CA PHE A 55 11.77 2.81 -13.60
C PHE A 55 12.09 1.93 -12.42
N ASP A 56 11.57 2.29 -11.27
CA ASP A 56 11.53 1.35 -10.18
C ASP A 56 10.57 0.22 -10.60
N ASP A 57 11.11 -0.96 -10.85
CA ASP A 57 10.37 -2.17 -11.26
C ASP A 57 9.54 -2.75 -10.10
N GLY A 58 9.43 -2.02 -9.01
CA GLY A 58 8.80 -2.45 -7.77
C GLY A 58 9.78 -3.15 -6.82
N THR A 59 11.09 -3.14 -7.11
CA THR A 59 12.11 -3.64 -6.19
C THR A 59 12.38 -2.59 -5.11
N PRO A 60 11.93 -2.79 -3.87
CA PRO A 60 12.11 -1.81 -2.81
C PRO A 60 13.58 -1.66 -2.44
N GLY A 61 13.97 -0.43 -2.16
CA GLY A 61 15.25 -0.15 -1.54
C GLY A 61 15.39 -0.73 -0.13
N PRO A 62 16.51 -0.47 0.55
CA PRO A 62 16.76 -0.96 1.90
C PRO A 62 15.68 -0.43 2.87
N LYS A 63 15.28 -1.27 3.85
CA LYS A 63 14.34 -0.89 4.91
C LYS A 63 14.83 0.37 5.64
N GLY A 64 13.92 1.30 5.90
CA GLY A 64 14.17 2.55 6.61
C GLY A 64 14.24 3.78 5.71
N SER A 65 14.12 3.63 4.39
CA SER A 65 14.15 4.76 3.44
C SER A 65 13.24 4.60 2.23
N ARG A 66 12.24 3.72 2.33
CA ARG A 66 11.35 3.38 1.23
C ARG A 66 10.04 4.12 1.30
N VAL A 67 9.51 4.48 0.13
CA VAL A 67 8.10 4.82 -0.04
C VAL A 67 7.54 3.93 -1.14
N LEU A 68 6.46 3.22 -0.84
CA LEU A 68 5.80 2.30 -1.75
C LEU A 68 4.36 2.76 -2.00
N PHE A 69 4.01 2.84 -3.26
CA PHE A 69 2.64 3.13 -3.73
C PHE A 69 2.04 1.84 -4.27
N ARG A 70 0.92 1.42 -3.71
CA ARG A 70 0.24 0.18 -4.09
C ARG A 70 -1.25 0.42 -4.26
N VAL A 71 -1.80 0.04 -5.40
CA VAL A 71 -3.25 -0.07 -5.57
C VAL A 71 -3.66 -1.49 -5.22
N ALA A 72 -4.69 -1.62 -4.40
CA ALA A 72 -5.29 -2.88 -4.01
C ALA A 72 -6.78 -2.89 -4.32
N GLU A 73 -7.29 -4.06 -4.70
CA GLU A 73 -8.72 -4.35 -4.81
C GLU A 73 -9.09 -5.49 -3.88
N MET A 74 -10.16 -5.32 -3.14
CA MET A 74 -10.72 -6.30 -2.22
C MET A 74 -12.16 -6.59 -2.59
N GLN A 75 -12.50 -7.87 -2.68
CA GLN A 75 -13.87 -8.29 -2.94
C GLN A 75 -14.68 -8.24 -1.64
N PRO A 76 -15.94 -7.73 -1.67
CA PRO A 76 -16.82 -7.79 -0.51
C PRO A 76 -17.10 -9.23 -0.07
N GLY A 77 -17.26 -9.44 1.23
CA GLY A 77 -17.65 -10.73 1.80
C GLY A 77 -16.52 -11.76 1.96
N GLU A 78 -15.48 -11.73 1.16
CA GLU A 78 -14.35 -12.68 1.27
C GLU A 78 -13.31 -12.26 2.30
N SER A 79 -13.25 -10.99 2.64
CA SER A 79 -12.29 -10.41 3.60
C SER A 79 -12.83 -10.33 5.02
N ALA A 80 -13.87 -11.10 5.35
CA ALA A 80 -14.49 -11.07 6.69
C ALA A 80 -13.59 -11.64 7.80
N VAL A 81 -12.46 -12.24 7.46
CA VAL A 81 -11.45 -12.60 8.47
C VAL A 81 -10.59 -11.36 8.71
N PRO A 82 -10.62 -10.80 9.92
CA PRO A 82 -9.80 -9.66 10.24
C PRO A 82 -8.34 -10.04 10.06
N ASN A 83 -7.73 -9.62 8.98
CA ASN A 83 -6.29 -9.74 8.77
C ASN A 83 -5.59 -8.67 9.62
N MET A 84 -5.74 -8.79 10.95
CA MET A 84 -5.18 -7.86 11.92
C MET A 84 -3.66 -7.91 11.84
N HIS A 85 -3.05 -6.78 11.50
CA HIS A 85 -1.60 -6.69 11.28
C HIS A 85 -1.05 -5.31 11.62
N ARG A 86 0.26 -5.23 11.77
CA ARG A 86 1.01 -3.99 11.96
C ARG A 86 2.26 -4.01 11.11
N THR A 87 2.52 -2.91 10.44
CA THR A 87 3.75 -2.63 9.69
C THR A 87 4.61 -1.60 10.42
N GLU A 88 5.92 -1.62 10.20
CA GLU A 88 6.83 -0.54 10.60
C GLU A 88 6.84 0.57 9.55
N THR A 89 5.64 1.03 9.22
CA THR A 89 5.43 2.11 8.26
C THR A 89 4.43 3.13 8.81
N GLN A 90 4.47 4.34 8.26
CA GLN A 90 3.36 5.27 8.34
C GLN A 90 2.67 5.23 7.00
N ASP A 91 1.39 4.87 7.00
CA ASP A 91 0.65 4.65 5.78
C ASP A 91 -0.40 5.74 5.56
N VAL A 92 -0.62 6.05 4.28
CA VAL A 92 -1.80 6.80 3.85
C VAL A 92 -2.63 5.88 2.98
N ALA A 93 -3.86 5.61 3.39
CA ALA A 93 -4.84 4.88 2.60
C ALA A 93 -5.85 5.86 2.01
N VAL A 94 -6.03 5.84 0.70
CA VAL A 94 -7.01 6.66 -0.01
C VAL A 94 -8.02 5.73 -0.66
N VAL A 95 -9.29 5.85 -0.28
CA VAL A 95 -10.36 5.08 -0.90
C VAL A 95 -10.63 5.64 -2.30
N ILE A 96 -10.45 4.80 -3.33
CA ILE A 96 -10.70 5.16 -4.73
C ILE A 96 -12.15 4.86 -5.10
N SER A 97 -12.64 3.68 -4.72
CA SER A 97 -14.03 3.23 -4.97
C SER A 97 -14.45 2.17 -3.98
N GLY A 98 -15.75 1.95 -3.83
CA GLY A 98 -16.31 1.03 -2.87
C GLY A 98 -16.36 1.60 -1.46
N GLU A 99 -16.66 0.76 -0.47
CA GLU A 99 -16.74 1.11 0.94
C GLU A 99 -15.92 0.14 1.79
N LEU A 100 -15.35 0.64 2.88
CA LEU A 100 -14.61 -0.19 3.82
C LEU A 100 -14.85 0.23 5.27
N ASP A 101 -14.66 -0.72 6.18
CA ASP A 101 -14.43 -0.44 7.60
C ASP A 101 -12.97 -0.68 7.95
N MET A 102 -12.42 0.16 8.83
CA MET A 102 -11.15 -0.07 9.46
C MET A 102 -11.37 -0.52 10.90
N VAL A 103 -10.85 -1.67 11.26
CA VAL A 103 -10.94 -2.24 12.62
C VAL A 103 -9.58 -2.13 13.30
N LEU A 104 -9.56 -1.61 14.52
CA LEU A 104 -8.38 -1.54 15.38
C LEU A 104 -8.39 -2.66 16.43
N ASP A 105 -7.23 -3.00 16.96
CA ASP A 105 -7.09 -4.03 18.02
C ASP A 105 -7.72 -3.63 19.37
N SER A 106 -7.99 -2.34 19.55
CA SER A 106 -8.80 -1.84 20.68
C SER A 106 -10.28 -2.26 20.60
N GLY A 107 -10.74 -2.74 19.44
CA GLY A 107 -12.14 -2.97 19.12
C GLY A 107 -12.85 -1.75 18.53
N GLU A 108 -12.18 -0.61 18.41
CA GLU A 108 -12.71 0.53 17.65
C GLU A 108 -12.85 0.19 16.18
N VAL A 109 -13.95 0.65 15.59
CA VAL A 109 -14.23 0.51 14.16
C VAL A 109 -14.51 1.88 13.57
N VAL A 110 -13.77 2.24 12.54
CA VAL A 110 -14.11 3.37 11.68
C VAL A 110 -14.94 2.83 10.54
N GLU A 111 -16.24 3.10 10.59
CA GLU A 111 -17.21 2.52 9.66
C GLU A 111 -17.36 3.38 8.41
N ARG A 112 -17.64 2.71 7.28
CA ARG A 112 -18.11 3.29 6.03
C ARG A 112 -17.21 4.36 5.43
N LEU A 113 -15.92 4.12 5.47
CA LEU A 113 -14.98 4.89 4.66
C LEU A 113 -15.30 4.67 3.18
N ALA A 114 -15.49 5.76 2.45
CA ALA A 114 -15.96 5.76 1.07
C ALA A 114 -14.99 6.50 0.14
N ALA A 115 -15.27 6.50 -1.15
CA ALA A 115 -14.43 7.15 -2.15
C ALA A 115 -14.14 8.62 -1.80
N GLY A 116 -12.86 8.97 -1.73
CA GLY A 116 -12.33 10.27 -1.33
C GLY A 116 -11.89 10.35 0.13
N ASP A 117 -12.28 9.39 0.98
CA ASP A 117 -11.81 9.37 2.36
C ASP A 117 -10.34 8.96 2.45
N ILE A 118 -9.64 9.53 3.42
CA ILE A 118 -8.22 9.34 3.64
C ILE A 118 -7.98 8.92 5.09
N VAL A 119 -7.27 7.80 5.26
CA VAL A 119 -6.82 7.33 6.56
C VAL A 119 -5.31 7.50 6.66
N VAL A 120 -4.84 8.12 7.74
CA VAL A 120 -3.42 8.15 8.11
C VAL A 120 -3.19 7.14 9.21
N GLN A 121 -2.45 6.08 8.89
CA GLN A 121 -2.17 4.99 9.79
C GLN A 121 -0.73 5.09 10.30
N ARG A 122 -0.57 5.13 11.61
CA ARG A 122 0.71 5.38 12.28
C ARG A 122 1.23 4.14 12.99
N GLY A 123 1.48 3.05 12.24
CA GLY A 123 1.97 1.78 12.79
C GLY A 123 1.04 1.16 13.83
N THR A 124 -0.26 1.37 13.69
CA THR A 124 -1.29 0.76 14.56
C THR A 124 -1.63 -0.65 14.10
N MET A 125 -2.04 -1.50 15.02
CA MET A 125 -2.60 -2.81 14.70
C MET A 125 -4.00 -2.62 14.12
N HIS A 126 -4.23 -3.10 12.90
CA HIS A 126 -5.45 -2.84 12.15
C HIS A 126 -5.83 -3.95 11.19
N SER A 127 -7.07 -3.88 10.73
CA SER A 127 -7.61 -4.71 9.66
C SER A 127 -8.53 -3.87 8.77
N TRP A 128 -8.61 -4.24 7.49
CA TRP A 128 -9.47 -3.64 6.48
C TRP A 128 -10.58 -4.62 6.10
N VAL A 129 -11.82 -4.17 6.08
CA VAL A 129 -12.99 -4.99 5.75
C VAL A 129 -13.76 -4.32 4.63
N ALA A 130 -13.74 -4.90 3.43
CA ALA A 130 -14.53 -4.43 2.31
C ALA A 130 -16.04 -4.60 2.59
N ARG A 131 -16.81 -3.55 2.29
CA ARG A 131 -18.26 -3.48 2.52
C ARG A 131 -19.02 -3.29 1.21
N GLY A 132 -20.34 -3.39 1.30
CA GLY A 132 -21.21 -3.21 0.15
C GLY A 132 -21.18 -4.40 -0.81
N GLU A 133 -21.54 -4.14 -2.06
CA GLU A 133 -21.63 -5.16 -3.13
C GLU A 133 -20.55 -4.99 -4.21
N GLU A 134 -19.98 -3.79 -4.27
CA GLU A 134 -18.96 -3.42 -5.27
C GLU A 134 -17.54 -3.65 -4.74
N PRO A 135 -16.58 -4.03 -5.61
CA PRO A 135 -15.19 -4.15 -5.21
C PRO A 135 -14.64 -2.85 -4.63
N LEU A 136 -13.97 -2.97 -3.50
CA LEU A 136 -13.25 -1.87 -2.87
C LEU A 136 -11.90 -1.68 -3.54
N ARG A 137 -11.57 -0.44 -3.95
CA ARG A 137 -10.21 -0.07 -4.39
C ARG A 137 -9.61 0.97 -3.47
N VAL A 138 -8.37 0.74 -3.06
CA VAL A 138 -7.61 1.62 -2.18
C VAL A 138 -6.21 1.84 -2.75
N LEU A 139 -5.77 3.08 -2.76
CA LEU A 139 -4.35 3.42 -2.90
C LEU A 139 -3.73 3.45 -1.51
N PHE A 140 -2.73 2.61 -1.28
CA PHE A 140 -1.87 2.65 -0.11
C PHE A 140 -0.54 3.31 -0.47
N VAL A 141 -0.14 4.30 0.32
CA VAL A 141 1.21 4.87 0.32
C VAL A 141 1.85 4.46 1.64
N LEU A 142 2.83 3.55 1.57
CA LEU A 142 3.54 3.03 2.73
C LEU A 142 4.92 3.70 2.80
N MET A 143 5.18 4.42 3.88
CA MET A 143 6.45 5.09 4.14
C MET A 143 7.14 4.40 5.31
N ASP A 144 8.35 3.90 5.10
CA ASP A 144 9.14 3.34 6.20
C ASP A 144 9.22 4.32 7.37
N ALA A 145 8.99 3.83 8.57
CA ALA A 145 8.97 4.65 9.78
C ALA A 145 9.70 3.95 10.93
N ALA A 146 10.13 4.75 11.89
CA ALA A 146 10.63 4.19 13.14
C ALA A 146 9.50 3.46 13.88
N PRO A 147 9.79 2.34 14.56
CA PRO A 147 8.77 1.59 15.29
C PRO A 147 8.14 2.44 16.39
N VAL A 148 6.84 2.24 16.59
CA VAL A 148 6.12 2.85 17.73
C VAL A 148 6.72 2.36 19.05
N ARG A 149 6.89 3.28 20.01
CA ARG A 149 7.40 2.96 21.34
C ARG A 149 6.38 3.27 22.40
N ILE A 150 6.11 2.29 23.26
CA ILE A 150 5.23 2.41 24.45
C ILE A 150 6.05 2.06 25.67
N GLY A 151 6.12 2.95 26.64
CA GLY A 151 6.94 2.74 27.86
C GLY A 151 8.44 2.56 27.58
N GLY A 152 8.93 3.04 26.42
CA GLY A 152 10.34 2.90 25.99
C GLY A 152 10.60 1.66 25.14
N GLU A 153 9.69 0.68 25.09
CA GLU A 153 9.81 -0.54 24.29
C GLU A 153 9.18 -0.38 22.92
N ALA A 154 9.86 -0.91 21.88
CA ALA A 154 9.36 -0.89 20.52
C ALA A 154 8.26 -1.94 20.34
N LEU A 155 7.15 -1.55 19.73
CA LEU A 155 6.15 -2.50 19.24
C LEU A 155 6.64 -3.07 17.91
N PRO A 156 6.84 -4.40 17.79
CA PRO A 156 7.35 -5.01 16.58
C PRO A 156 6.30 -5.01 15.45
N GLU A 157 6.78 -5.12 14.22
CA GLU A 157 5.96 -5.49 13.08
C GLU A 157 5.26 -6.84 13.35
N ASP A 158 3.99 -6.95 13.00
CA ASP A 158 3.23 -8.19 13.09
C ASP A 158 2.50 -8.47 11.77
N LEU A 159 3.06 -9.40 11.01
CA LEU A 159 2.52 -9.90 9.75
C LEU A 159 2.17 -11.40 9.85
N SER A 160 2.07 -11.93 11.05
CA SER A 160 1.85 -13.37 11.31
C SER A 160 0.58 -13.91 10.64
N VAL A 161 -0.45 -13.08 10.56
CA VAL A 161 -1.73 -13.40 9.92
C VAL A 161 -1.59 -13.76 8.43
N PHE A 162 -0.56 -13.26 7.76
CA PHE A 162 -0.31 -13.54 6.35
C PHE A 162 0.54 -14.78 6.11
N GLY A 163 1.02 -15.45 7.18
CA GLY A 163 1.81 -16.66 7.08
C GLY A 163 3.06 -16.52 6.17
N GLY A 164 3.64 -15.33 6.10
CA GLY A 164 4.76 -15.00 5.22
C GLY A 164 4.36 -14.72 3.75
N ARG A 165 3.07 -14.77 3.42
CA ARG A 165 2.59 -14.57 2.03
C ARG A 165 2.46 -13.10 1.62
N LEU A 166 2.31 -12.19 2.58
CA LEU A 166 2.37 -10.76 2.36
C LEU A 166 3.56 -10.21 3.13
N SER A 167 4.72 -10.28 2.53
CA SER A 167 5.72 -9.27 2.85
C SER A 167 5.20 -7.98 2.21
N PRO A 168 5.01 -6.88 2.93
CA PRO A 168 4.69 -5.61 2.30
C PRO A 168 5.77 -5.22 1.29
N MET A 169 6.92 -5.85 1.40
CA MET A 169 8.10 -5.63 0.58
C MET A 169 8.88 -6.94 0.39
N PRO A 170 9.40 -7.25 -0.81
CA PRO A 170 10.28 -8.39 -0.99
C PRO A 170 11.46 -8.29 -0.01
N ARG A 171 11.76 -9.39 0.68
CA ARG A 171 12.97 -9.48 1.49
C ARG A 171 14.14 -9.68 0.54
N THR A 172 14.99 -8.68 0.39
CA THR A 172 16.30 -8.90 -0.23
C THR A 172 17.12 -9.77 0.71
N SER A 173 17.48 -10.95 0.23
CA SER A 173 18.47 -11.84 0.85
C SER A 173 19.84 -11.20 0.82
#